data_e4e9005430ac72428e7e41df637e0d3a
#
_entry.id   e4e9005430ac72428e7e41df637e0d3a
#
_cell.length_a   1.000
_cell.length_b   1.000
_cell.length_c   1.000
_cell.angle_alpha   90.00
_cell.angle_beta   90.00
_cell.angle_gamma   90.00
#
_symmetry.space_group_name_H-M   'P 1'
#
loop_
_entity.id
_entity.type
_entity.pdbx_description
1 polymer ?
#
loop_
_entity_poly.entity_id
_entity_poly.type
_entity_poly.pdbx_seq_one_letter_code
_entity_poly.pdbx_strand_id
1 'polypeptide(L)' 'MNTDMQALKEAIGQARFACVELGLYLDTHPEDEDARRDYNCYGERLCSLLAAYTQAEN' A
#
# COMPACT_ATOMS: atom_id res chain seq x y z
N MET A 1 0.80 -17.80 16.74
CA MET A 1 0.96 -17.92 16.15
C MET A 1 0.92 -17.55 15.19
N ASN A 2 0.59 -17.34 14.82
CA ASN A 2 0.73 -17.40 13.71
C ASN A 2 0.56 -16.24 13.01
N THR A 3 1.47 -15.53 12.73
CA THR A 3 1.40 -14.53 11.77
C THR A 3 1.06 -15.19 10.48
N ASP A 4 -0.02 -14.78 9.94
CA ASP A 4 -0.41 -15.34 8.67
C ASP A 4 0.35 -14.61 7.58
N MET A 5 1.49 -15.16 7.19
CA MET A 5 2.32 -14.56 6.19
C MET A 5 1.61 -14.44 4.85
N GLN A 6 0.72 -15.39 4.56
CA GLN A 6 -0.03 -15.34 3.32
C GLN A 6 -0.96 -14.12 3.29
N ALA A 7 -1.68 -13.90 4.40
CA ALA A 7 -2.56 -12.74 4.48
C ALA A 7 -1.76 -11.45 4.40
N LEU A 8 -0.59 -11.43 5.02
CA LEU A 8 0.26 -10.24 4.99
C LEU A 8 0.75 -9.96 3.57
N LYS A 9 1.17 -11.00 2.86
CA LYS A 9 1.61 -10.82 1.47
C LYS A 9 0.48 -10.32 0.60
N GLU A 10 -0.73 -10.83 0.82
CA GLU A 10 -1.88 -10.38 0.04
C GLU A 10 -2.20 -8.92 0.33
N ALA A 11 -2.10 -8.51 1.60
CA ALA A 11 -2.36 -7.13 1.95
C ALA A 11 -1.33 -6.20 1.31
N ILE A 12 -0.07 -6.62 1.29
CA ILE A 12 0.98 -5.84 0.64
C ILE A 12 0.70 -5.71 -0.84
N GLY A 13 0.30 -6.81 -1.49
CA GLY A 13 0.01 -6.78 -2.91
C GLY A 13 -1.14 -5.86 -3.23
N GLN A 14 -2.19 -5.89 -2.41
CA GLN A 14 -3.34 -5.02 -2.62
C GLN A 14 -2.97 -3.54 -2.43
N ALA A 15 -2.17 -3.25 -1.42
CA ALA A 15 -1.75 -1.87 -1.17
C ALA A 15 -0.86 -1.36 -2.30
N ARG A 16 0.04 -2.21 -2.79
CA ARG A 16 0.89 -1.84 -3.91
C ARG A 16 0.07 -1.59 -5.17
N PHE A 17 -0.89 -2.45 -5.43
CA PHE A 17 -1.75 -2.30 -6.59
C PHE A 17 -2.51 -0.98 -6.52
N ALA A 18 -3.06 -0.67 -5.34
CA ALA A 18 -3.79 0.59 -5.17
C ALA A 18 -2.88 1.79 -5.39
N CYS A 19 -1.64 1.72 -4.90
CA CYS A 19 -0.69 2.80 -5.10
C CYS A 19 -0.38 3.00 -6.57
N VAL A 20 -0.18 1.92 -7.32
CA VAL A 20 0.11 2.03 -8.73
C VAL A 20 -1.08 2.64 -9.48
N GLU A 21 -2.29 2.16 -9.17
CA GLU A 21 -3.48 2.66 -9.82
C GLU A 21 -3.68 4.15 -9.55
N LEU A 22 -3.53 4.55 -8.29
CA LEU A 22 -3.71 5.94 -7.92
C LEU A 22 -2.62 6.82 -8.51
N GLY A 23 -1.39 6.29 -8.56
CA GLY A 23 -0.29 7.03 -9.18
C GLY A 23 -0.56 7.31 -10.65
N LEU A 24 -1.05 6.29 -11.37
CA LEU A 24 -1.39 6.47 -12.78
C LEU A 24 -2.53 7.47 -12.95
N TYR A 25 -3.54 7.36 -12.08
CA TYR A 25 -4.66 8.28 -12.12
C TYR A 25 -4.19 9.71 -11.91
N LEU A 26 -3.30 9.92 -10.93
CA LEU A 26 -2.82 11.24 -10.60
C LEU A 26 -1.94 11.85 -11.68
N ASP A 27 -1.34 11.02 -12.53
CA ASP A 27 -0.57 11.52 -13.65
C ASP A 27 -1.43 12.36 -14.59
N THR A 28 -2.71 11.97 -14.74
CA THR A 28 -3.63 12.70 -15.61
C THR A 28 -4.60 13.58 -14.83
N HIS A 29 -4.68 13.40 -13.51
CA HIS A 29 -5.58 14.18 -12.67
C HIS A 29 -4.81 14.70 -11.43
N PRO A 30 -3.76 15.50 -11.66
CA PRO A 30 -2.90 15.91 -10.52
C PRO A 30 -3.59 16.81 -9.52
N GLU A 31 -4.75 17.37 -9.89
CA GLU A 31 -5.47 18.28 -9.00
C GLU A 31 -6.50 17.59 -8.14
N ASP A 32 -6.68 16.29 -8.30
CA ASP A 32 -7.66 15.55 -7.53
C ASP A 32 -7.11 15.33 -6.12
N GLU A 33 -7.58 16.15 -5.18
CA GLU A 33 -7.06 16.10 -3.82
C GLU A 33 -7.49 14.84 -3.08
N ASP A 34 -8.68 14.33 -3.40
CA ASP A 34 -9.13 13.09 -2.78
C ASP A 34 -8.25 11.92 -3.19
N ALA A 35 -7.91 11.85 -4.47
CA ALA A 35 -7.04 10.78 -4.95
C ALA A 35 -5.65 10.91 -4.35
N ARG A 36 -5.15 12.13 -4.21
CA ARG A 36 -3.84 12.35 -3.62
C ARG A 36 -3.82 11.92 -2.16
N ARG A 37 -4.89 12.23 -1.42
CA ARG A 37 -5.00 11.82 -0.03
C ARG A 37 -5.01 10.30 0.07
N ASP A 38 -5.77 9.65 -0.80
CA ASP A 38 -5.81 8.19 -0.81
C ASP A 38 -4.46 7.60 -1.16
N TYR A 39 -3.78 8.21 -2.10
CA TYR A 39 -2.45 7.75 -2.50
C TYR A 39 -1.49 7.78 -1.33
N ASN A 40 -1.49 8.91 -0.60
CA ASN A 40 -0.63 9.03 0.57
C ASN A 40 -1.01 8.03 1.65
N CYS A 41 -2.29 7.81 1.84
CA CYS A 41 -2.78 6.87 2.84
C CYS A 41 -2.32 5.45 2.52
N TYR A 42 -2.48 5.04 1.26
CA TYR A 42 -2.03 3.71 0.85
C TYR A 42 -0.52 3.58 0.92
N GLY A 43 0.20 4.66 0.64
CA GLY A 43 1.65 4.65 0.76
C GLY A 43 2.09 4.39 2.17
N GLU A 44 1.46 5.06 3.14
CA GLU A 44 1.77 4.84 4.54
C GLU A 44 1.41 3.43 4.97
N ARG A 45 0.25 2.95 4.51
CA ARG A 45 -0.18 1.61 4.84
C ARG A 45 0.80 0.58 4.28
N LEU A 46 1.25 0.79 3.05
CA LEU A 46 2.21 -0.11 2.43
C LEU A 46 3.52 -0.14 3.22
N CYS A 47 4.00 1.02 3.64
CA CYS A 47 5.22 1.09 4.45
C CYS A 47 5.06 0.30 5.74
N SER A 48 3.92 0.44 6.41
CA SER A 48 3.65 -0.29 7.64
C SER A 48 3.62 -1.79 7.39
N LEU A 49 2.98 -2.20 6.31
CA LEU A 49 2.89 -3.62 5.98
C LEU A 49 4.25 -4.21 5.65
N LEU A 50 5.08 -3.45 4.92
CA LEU A 50 6.41 -3.93 4.59
C LEU A 50 7.29 -4.04 5.83
N ALA A 51 7.14 -3.10 6.77
CA ALA A 51 7.89 -3.17 8.01
C ALA A 51 7.50 -4.40 8.80
N ALA A 52 6.19 -4.69 8.86
CA ALA A 52 5.71 -5.88 9.55
C ALA A 52 6.23 -7.14 8.88
N TYR A 53 6.26 -7.16 7.56
CA TYR A 53 6.74 -8.32 6.82
C TYR A 53 8.22 -8.55 7.12
N THR A 54 9.00 -7.49 7.10
CA THR A 54 10.44 -7.60 7.38
C THR A 54 10.69 -8.12 8.78
N GLN A 55 9.93 -7.62 9.76
CA GLN A 55 10.10 -8.08 11.14
C GLN A 55 9.69 -9.54 11.29
N ALA A 56 8.65 -9.94 10.59
CA ALA A 56 8.17 -11.32 10.69
C ALA A 56 9.18 -12.30 10.12
N GLU A 57 9.98 -11.86 9.14
CA GLU A 57 10.98 -12.74 8.55
C GLU A 57 12.24 -12.84 9.37
N ASN A 58 12.46 -11.89 10.26
CA ASN A 58 13.60 -11.96 11.14
C ASN A 58 13.28 -12.84 12.34
#